data_bc8ffe91b032bc32d3de3c3afdde3cd5
#
_entry.id   bc8ffe91b032bc32d3de3c3afdde3cd5
#
_cell.length_a   1.000
_cell.length_b   1.000
_cell.length_c   1.000
_cell.angle_alpha   90.00
_cell.angle_beta   90.00
_cell.angle_gamma   90.00
#
_symmetry.space_group_name_H-M   'P 1'
#
loop_
_entity.id
_entity.type
_entity.pdbx_description
1 polymer ?
#
loop_
_entity_poly.entity_id
_entity_poly.type
_entity_poly.pdbx_seq_one_letter_code
_entity_poly.pdbx_strand_id
1 'polypeptide(L)'
;MNYGKSNLSRRKKQISSKKKRKKKRVGVRFFKALIICFLLLIVIGAAGIGIYVKKVIDNTPEVTAKDIMPQGYTTNIVDSNGTLLEQLKDSDSNRVYKKYDEISPYMGKAFVAIEDERFYKHNGIDIQGIIRAGVNGVAHGFHFTEGASTLTQQLIKNNVFPNFINESRYQRIERKIQEQYLALKIEKEMSKEEILEAYMNTINLGQGCLGVQTAAQRYFNKDAKDLTLSECAVIAAITQSPSNLNPVSSPENNAKRREKVLK
;
A
#
# COMPACT_ATOMS: atom_id res chain seq x y z
N MET A 1 85.04 -12.33 13.54
CA MET A 1 83.79 -12.42 12.73
C MET A 1 83.61 -11.12 11.97
N ASN A 2 83.71 -11.15 10.66
CA ASN A 2 83.68 -9.93 9.83
C ASN A 2 82.23 -9.61 9.47
N TYR A 3 81.64 -8.68 10.17
CA TYR A 3 80.29 -8.20 9.88
C TYR A 3 80.35 -7.14 8.76
N GLY A 4 80.50 -7.63 7.54
CA GLY A 4 80.48 -6.73 6.38
C GLY A 4 79.18 -5.93 6.24
N LYS A 5 79.29 -4.65 5.86
CA LYS A 5 78.15 -3.71 5.70
C LYS A 5 76.97 -4.29 4.86
N SER A 6 77.25 -5.24 3.94
CA SER A 6 76.23 -5.93 3.12
C SER A 6 75.32 -6.87 3.92
N ASN A 7 75.84 -7.53 4.93
CA ASN A 7 75.07 -8.44 5.78
C ASN A 7 74.15 -7.69 6.76
N LEU A 8 74.56 -6.53 7.24
CA LEU A 8 73.75 -5.63 8.04
C LEU A 8 72.58 -5.04 7.26
N SER A 9 72.79 -4.66 6.00
CA SER A 9 71.72 -4.13 5.14
C SER A 9 70.70 -5.21 4.77
N ARG A 10 71.13 -6.45 4.46
CA ARG A 10 70.21 -7.60 4.24
C ARG A 10 69.36 -7.92 5.47
N ARG A 11 69.93 -7.95 6.68
CA ARG A 11 69.21 -8.18 7.94
C ARG A 11 68.22 -7.06 8.24
N LYS A 12 68.57 -5.78 8.03
CA LYS A 12 67.65 -4.63 8.16
C LYS A 12 66.47 -4.73 7.18
N LYS A 13 66.72 -5.12 5.92
CA LYS A 13 65.66 -5.35 4.94
C LYS A 13 64.72 -6.51 5.34
N GLN A 14 65.28 -7.62 5.83
CA GLN A 14 64.46 -8.76 6.27
C GLN A 14 63.59 -8.45 7.52
N ILE A 15 64.13 -7.69 8.49
CA ILE A 15 63.38 -7.27 9.68
C ILE A 15 62.26 -6.28 9.28
N SER A 16 62.55 -5.32 8.36
CA SER A 16 61.53 -4.36 7.90
C SER A 16 60.43 -5.02 7.08
N SER A 17 60.79 -6.02 6.24
CA SER A 17 59.79 -6.77 5.48
C SER A 17 58.90 -7.67 6.38
N LYS A 18 59.46 -8.30 7.42
CA LYS A 18 58.69 -9.04 8.42
C LYS A 18 57.76 -8.14 9.24
N LYS A 19 58.22 -6.92 9.63
CA LYS A 19 57.36 -5.92 10.30
C LYS A 19 56.21 -5.45 9.40
N LYS A 20 56.46 -5.15 8.09
CA LYS A 20 55.42 -4.75 7.11
C LYS A 20 54.40 -5.89 6.92
N ARG A 21 54.82 -7.16 6.77
CA ARG A 21 53.93 -8.32 6.64
C ARG A 21 53.07 -8.52 7.88
N LYS A 22 53.63 -8.33 9.09
CA LYS A 22 52.92 -8.46 10.37
C LYS A 22 51.84 -7.37 10.53
N LYS A 23 52.16 -6.09 10.21
CA LYS A 23 51.20 -4.97 10.19
C LYS A 23 50.05 -5.20 9.17
N LYS A 24 50.34 -5.68 7.95
CA LYS A 24 49.34 -5.99 6.94
C LYS A 24 48.39 -7.11 7.36
N ARG A 25 48.88 -8.15 8.04
CA ARG A 25 48.08 -9.25 8.60
C ARG A 25 47.17 -8.79 9.76
N VAL A 26 47.63 -7.86 10.60
CA VAL A 26 46.85 -7.29 11.70
C VAL A 26 45.74 -6.41 11.15
N GLY A 27 46.00 -5.54 10.17
CA GLY A 27 44.99 -4.72 9.50
C GLY A 27 43.89 -5.57 8.85
N VAL A 28 44.26 -6.65 8.14
CA VAL A 28 43.27 -7.55 7.51
C VAL A 28 42.41 -8.28 8.55
N ARG A 29 43.03 -8.69 9.68
CA ARG A 29 42.25 -9.33 10.78
C ARG A 29 41.29 -8.35 11.44
N PHE A 30 41.71 -7.12 11.68
CA PHE A 30 40.87 -6.05 12.20
C PHE A 30 39.70 -5.75 11.28
N PHE A 31 39.95 -5.61 9.96
CA PHE A 31 38.90 -5.37 8.97
C PHE A 31 37.90 -6.53 8.87
N LYS A 32 38.39 -7.79 8.93
CA LYS A 32 37.49 -8.96 9.00
C LYS A 32 36.63 -8.96 10.24
N ALA A 33 37.20 -8.64 11.42
CA ALA A 33 36.44 -8.53 12.65
C ALA A 33 35.36 -7.45 12.57
N LEU A 34 35.66 -6.30 11.97
CA LEU A 34 34.72 -5.20 11.78
C LEU A 34 33.55 -5.61 10.86
N ILE A 35 33.83 -6.33 9.77
CA ILE A 35 32.79 -6.88 8.90
C ILE A 35 31.91 -7.90 9.66
N ILE A 36 32.52 -8.78 10.44
CA ILE A 36 31.76 -9.77 11.24
C ILE A 36 30.87 -9.06 12.26
N CYS A 37 31.39 -8.07 12.99
CA CYS A 37 30.59 -7.27 13.92
C CYS A 37 29.43 -6.55 13.20
N PHE A 38 29.68 -5.97 12.04
CA PHE A 38 28.64 -5.32 11.23
C PHE A 38 27.55 -6.31 10.78
N LEU A 39 27.94 -7.49 10.31
CA LEU A 39 26.98 -8.55 9.94
C LEU A 39 26.17 -9.03 11.15
N LEU A 40 26.82 -9.19 12.30
CA LEU A 40 26.13 -9.56 13.56
C LEU A 40 25.10 -8.49 13.96
N LEU A 41 25.45 -7.21 13.85
CA LEU A 41 24.49 -6.11 14.11
C LEU A 41 23.29 -6.15 13.16
N ILE A 42 23.51 -6.47 11.87
CA ILE A 42 22.42 -6.66 10.91
C ILE A 42 21.51 -7.82 11.32
N VAL A 43 22.10 -8.95 11.72
CA VAL A 43 21.33 -10.15 12.15
C VAL A 43 20.52 -9.85 13.41
N ILE A 44 21.12 -9.20 14.40
CA ILE A 44 20.43 -8.80 15.65
C ILE A 44 19.31 -7.82 15.34
N GLY A 45 19.55 -6.83 14.48
CA GLY A 45 18.53 -5.87 14.03
C GLY A 45 17.38 -6.57 13.31
N ALA A 46 17.68 -7.49 12.39
CA ALA A 46 16.66 -8.26 11.66
C ALA A 46 15.84 -9.15 12.61
N ALA A 47 16.49 -9.78 13.60
CA ALA A 47 15.79 -10.58 14.62
C ALA A 47 14.86 -9.69 15.47
N GLY A 48 15.31 -8.51 15.89
CA GLY A 48 14.47 -7.54 16.62
C GLY A 48 13.25 -7.09 15.82
N ILE A 49 13.43 -6.77 14.52
CA ILE A 49 12.33 -6.44 13.61
C ILE A 49 11.37 -7.64 13.49
N GLY A 50 11.88 -8.86 13.33
CA GLY A 50 11.05 -10.06 13.22
C GLY A 50 10.18 -10.29 14.46
N ILE A 51 10.75 -10.13 15.67
CA ILE A 51 10.01 -10.24 16.93
C ILE A 51 8.93 -9.15 17.02
N TYR A 52 9.26 -7.91 16.63
CA TYR A 52 8.30 -6.82 16.61
C TYR A 52 7.14 -7.07 15.65
N VAL A 53 7.44 -7.46 14.40
CA VAL A 53 6.42 -7.80 13.39
C VAL A 53 5.52 -8.93 13.89
N LYS A 54 6.12 -9.99 14.47
CA LYS A 54 5.34 -11.08 15.06
C LYS A 54 4.40 -10.59 16.15
N LYS A 55 4.86 -9.76 17.08
CA LYS A 55 4.03 -9.16 18.13
C LYS A 55 2.86 -8.35 17.56
N VAL A 56 3.08 -7.58 16.51
CA VAL A 56 2.04 -6.80 15.84
C VAL A 56 1.01 -7.73 15.18
N ILE A 57 1.46 -8.80 14.53
CA ILE A 57 0.57 -9.82 13.93
C ILE A 57 -0.25 -10.54 14.99
N ASP A 58 0.37 -10.94 16.09
CA ASP A 58 -0.31 -11.64 17.20
C ASP A 58 -1.41 -10.77 17.85
N ASN A 59 -1.28 -9.43 17.77
CA ASN A 59 -2.27 -8.45 18.24
C ASN A 59 -3.24 -7.98 17.14
N THR A 60 -3.19 -8.57 15.95
CA THR A 60 -4.10 -8.20 14.85
C THR A 60 -5.50 -8.76 15.14
N PRO A 61 -6.57 -7.98 14.96
CA PRO A 61 -7.92 -8.49 15.14
C PRO A 61 -8.20 -9.66 14.17
N GLU A 62 -8.99 -10.61 14.63
CA GLU A 62 -9.51 -11.63 13.73
C GLU A 62 -10.51 -10.98 12.78
N VAL A 63 -10.22 -11.07 11.47
CA VAL A 63 -11.04 -10.49 10.41
C VAL A 63 -11.34 -11.58 9.40
N THR A 64 -12.62 -11.63 9.01
CA THR A 64 -13.16 -12.53 7.99
C THR A 64 -13.60 -11.74 6.76
N ALA A 65 -13.90 -12.41 5.66
CA ALA A 65 -14.48 -11.80 4.46
C ALA A 65 -15.72 -10.95 4.77
N LYS A 66 -16.54 -11.36 5.76
CA LYS A 66 -17.75 -10.63 6.16
C LYS A 66 -17.44 -9.27 6.80
N ASP A 67 -16.36 -9.18 7.58
CA ASP A 67 -16.00 -7.97 8.32
C ASP A 67 -15.44 -6.87 7.41
N ILE A 68 -14.96 -7.24 6.22
CA ILE A 68 -14.45 -6.29 5.22
C ILE A 68 -15.53 -5.87 4.20
N MET A 69 -16.71 -6.51 4.23
CA MET A 69 -17.84 -6.03 3.43
C MET A 69 -18.34 -4.68 3.98
N PRO A 70 -18.73 -3.76 3.09
CA PRO A 70 -19.19 -2.45 3.53
C PRO A 70 -20.40 -2.58 4.47
N GLN A 71 -20.40 -1.76 5.51
CA GLN A 71 -21.50 -1.67 6.47
C GLN A 71 -22.26 -0.36 6.27
N GLY A 72 -23.51 -0.29 6.78
CA GLY A 72 -24.31 0.95 6.72
C GLY A 72 -24.85 1.25 5.32
N TYR A 73 -25.88 0.52 4.93
CA TYR A 73 -26.58 0.76 3.67
C TYR A 73 -27.77 1.70 3.84
N THR A 74 -28.07 2.46 2.79
CA THR A 74 -29.33 3.17 2.66
C THR A 74 -30.46 2.15 2.52
N THR A 75 -31.49 2.24 3.36
CA THR A 75 -32.70 1.43 3.22
C THR A 75 -33.71 2.16 2.37
N ASN A 76 -34.13 1.57 1.27
CA ASN A 76 -35.18 2.10 0.41
C ASN A 76 -36.54 1.54 0.85
N ILE A 77 -37.48 2.43 1.12
CA ILE A 77 -38.89 2.09 1.29
C ILE A 77 -39.59 2.25 -0.06
N VAL A 78 -40.14 1.18 -0.58
CA VAL A 78 -40.84 1.19 -1.90
C VAL A 78 -42.29 0.82 -1.72
N ASP A 79 -43.14 1.29 -2.63
CA ASP A 79 -44.56 0.84 -2.71
C ASP A 79 -44.69 -0.59 -3.29
N SER A 80 -45.92 -1.07 -3.40
CA SER A 80 -46.21 -2.39 -3.98
C SER A 80 -45.78 -2.56 -5.44
N ASN A 81 -45.55 -1.46 -6.13
CA ASN A 81 -45.10 -1.41 -7.54
C ASN A 81 -43.58 -1.24 -7.69
N GLY A 82 -42.84 -1.17 -6.57
CA GLY A 82 -41.41 -0.93 -6.55
C GLY A 82 -41.00 0.54 -6.68
N THR A 83 -41.96 1.49 -6.63
CA THR A 83 -41.65 2.92 -6.69
C THR A 83 -41.06 3.38 -5.36
N LEU A 84 -39.94 4.08 -5.40
CA LEU A 84 -39.26 4.61 -4.22
C LEU A 84 -40.17 5.63 -3.52
N LEU A 85 -40.54 5.35 -2.27
CA LEU A 85 -41.29 6.27 -1.41
C LEU A 85 -40.37 7.08 -0.52
N GLU A 86 -39.38 6.43 0.11
CA GLU A 86 -38.46 7.10 1.04
C GLU A 86 -37.12 6.37 1.09
N GLN A 87 -36.06 7.11 1.38
CA GLN A 87 -34.74 6.57 1.69
C GLN A 87 -34.39 6.85 3.15
N LEU A 88 -34.31 5.81 3.95
CA LEU A 88 -33.78 5.91 5.30
C LEU A 88 -32.26 5.90 5.22
N LYS A 89 -31.65 7.04 5.56
CA LYS A 89 -30.19 7.24 5.62
C LYS A 89 -29.81 7.45 7.06
N ASP A 90 -28.88 6.65 7.55
CA ASP A 90 -28.14 7.03 8.75
C ASP A 90 -27.11 8.11 8.38
N SER A 91 -26.73 8.98 9.32
CA SER A 91 -25.86 10.14 9.07
C SER A 91 -24.55 9.81 8.34
N ASP A 92 -24.08 8.57 8.47
CA ASP A 92 -22.82 8.08 7.89
C ASP A 92 -22.99 7.03 6.78
N SER A 93 -24.21 6.78 6.30
CA SER A 93 -24.52 5.67 5.38
C SER A 93 -25.13 6.10 4.04
N ASN A 94 -24.54 7.11 3.39
CA ASN A 94 -24.91 7.42 2.00
C ASN A 94 -24.29 6.40 1.04
N ARG A 95 -24.75 5.14 1.11
CA ARG A 95 -24.23 4.02 0.33
C ARG A 95 -25.39 3.21 -0.26
N VAL A 96 -25.33 2.98 -1.55
CA VAL A 96 -26.23 2.07 -2.27
C VAL A 96 -25.37 0.94 -2.83
N TYR A 97 -25.57 -0.27 -2.29
CA TYR A 97 -24.81 -1.44 -2.71
C TYR A 97 -25.18 -1.87 -4.12
N LYS A 98 -24.16 -2.24 -4.91
CA LYS A 98 -24.31 -2.85 -6.22
C LYS A 98 -23.44 -4.09 -6.32
N LYS A 99 -23.98 -5.17 -6.87
CA LYS A 99 -23.20 -6.35 -7.19
C LYS A 99 -22.21 -6.03 -8.33
N TYR A 100 -21.20 -6.86 -8.45
CA TYR A 100 -20.14 -6.65 -9.46
C TYR A 100 -20.70 -6.53 -10.89
N ASP A 101 -21.69 -7.35 -11.25
CA ASP A 101 -22.35 -7.36 -12.55
C ASP A 101 -23.35 -6.21 -12.75
N GLU A 102 -23.71 -5.50 -11.68
CA GLU A 102 -24.52 -4.28 -11.71
C GLU A 102 -23.71 -2.99 -11.81
N ILE A 103 -22.40 -3.10 -11.95
CA ILE A 103 -21.46 -1.97 -12.12
C ILE A 103 -20.86 -2.04 -13.52
N SER A 104 -20.60 -0.87 -14.13
CA SER A 104 -19.92 -0.79 -15.43
C SER A 104 -18.62 -1.60 -15.43
N PRO A 105 -18.35 -2.45 -16.43
CA PRO A 105 -17.13 -3.26 -16.50
C PRO A 105 -15.86 -2.40 -16.61
N TYR A 106 -15.99 -1.13 -16.91
CA TYR A 106 -14.89 -0.17 -16.93
C TYR A 106 -14.49 0.32 -15.54
N MET A 107 -15.40 0.25 -14.56
CA MET A 107 -15.16 0.84 -13.24
C MET A 107 -14.07 0.09 -12.47
N GLY A 108 -14.17 -1.22 -12.38
CA GLY A 108 -13.13 -2.06 -11.78
C GLY A 108 -11.77 -1.89 -12.47
N LYS A 109 -11.76 -1.85 -13.81
CA LYS A 109 -10.55 -1.62 -14.61
C LYS A 109 -9.92 -0.25 -14.31
N ALA A 110 -10.74 0.80 -14.16
CA ALA A 110 -10.26 2.15 -13.85
C ALA A 110 -9.61 2.23 -12.46
N PHE A 111 -10.17 1.56 -11.45
CA PHE A 111 -9.54 1.46 -10.13
C PHE A 111 -8.25 0.66 -10.17
N VAL A 112 -8.23 -0.48 -10.84
CA VAL A 112 -7.02 -1.29 -11.01
C VAL A 112 -5.92 -0.49 -11.70
N ALA A 113 -6.24 0.22 -12.78
CA ALA A 113 -5.26 1.01 -13.54
C ALA A 113 -4.58 2.10 -12.70
N ILE A 114 -5.31 2.78 -11.81
CA ILE A 114 -4.77 3.93 -11.08
C ILE A 114 -4.26 3.62 -9.68
N GLU A 115 -4.79 2.59 -9.01
CA GLU A 115 -4.47 2.27 -7.63
C GLU A 115 -3.59 1.03 -7.50
N ASP A 116 -3.77 0.02 -8.38
CA ASP A 116 -3.13 -1.29 -8.23
C ASP A 116 -3.00 -2.03 -9.58
N GLU A 117 -2.16 -1.54 -10.47
CA GLU A 117 -1.96 -2.05 -11.84
C GLU A 117 -1.72 -3.58 -11.91
N ARG A 118 -1.15 -4.15 -10.85
CA ARG A 118 -0.85 -5.58 -10.77
C ARG A 118 -1.82 -6.37 -9.91
N PHE A 119 -3.01 -5.83 -9.63
CA PHE A 119 -4.02 -6.42 -8.76
C PHE A 119 -4.27 -7.91 -9.03
N TYR A 120 -4.38 -8.30 -10.29
CA TYR A 120 -4.61 -9.70 -10.69
C TYR A 120 -3.35 -10.58 -10.66
N LYS A 121 -2.17 -10.02 -10.31
CA LYS A 121 -0.88 -10.74 -10.35
C LYS A 121 -0.29 -11.02 -8.98
N HIS A 122 -0.81 -10.40 -7.93
CA HIS A 122 -0.36 -10.59 -6.55
C HIS A 122 -1.49 -11.15 -5.68
N ASN A 123 -1.14 -11.60 -4.47
CA ASN A 123 -2.07 -12.16 -3.48
C ASN A 123 -2.14 -11.22 -2.25
N GLY A 124 -2.63 -9.99 -2.41
CA GLY A 124 -2.81 -9.01 -1.34
C GLY A 124 -1.63 -8.08 -1.10
N ILE A 125 -0.41 -8.45 -1.50
CA ILE A 125 0.79 -7.62 -1.39
C ILE A 125 1.49 -7.53 -2.74
N ASP A 126 1.69 -6.32 -3.24
CA ASP A 126 2.48 -6.06 -4.44
C ASP A 126 3.95 -5.79 -4.09
N ILE A 127 4.76 -6.85 -3.99
CA ILE A 127 6.19 -6.76 -3.66
C ILE A 127 6.94 -5.92 -4.70
N GLN A 128 6.61 -6.06 -5.99
CA GLN A 128 7.26 -5.29 -7.05
C GLN A 128 6.95 -3.79 -6.93
N GLY A 129 5.70 -3.45 -6.60
CA GLY A 129 5.28 -2.07 -6.31
C GLY A 129 6.00 -1.48 -5.11
N ILE A 130 6.17 -2.24 -4.04
CA ILE A 130 6.93 -1.82 -2.85
C ILE A 130 8.38 -1.54 -3.21
N ILE A 131 9.03 -2.44 -3.95
CA ILE A 131 10.43 -2.26 -4.38
C ILE A 131 10.55 -1.02 -5.29
N ARG A 132 9.65 -0.88 -6.28
CA ARG A 132 9.63 0.28 -7.18
C ARG A 132 9.48 1.59 -6.40
N ALA A 133 8.48 1.69 -5.52
CA ALA A 133 8.25 2.88 -4.71
C ALA A 133 9.44 3.17 -3.78
N GLY A 134 10.08 2.14 -3.22
CA GLY A 134 11.28 2.27 -2.41
C GLY A 134 12.46 2.82 -3.19
N VAL A 135 12.76 2.25 -4.37
CA VAL A 135 13.86 2.72 -5.24
C VAL A 135 13.63 4.16 -5.71
N ASN A 136 12.41 4.48 -6.16
CA ASN A 136 12.06 5.82 -6.58
C ASN A 136 12.14 6.82 -5.42
N GLY A 137 11.67 6.46 -4.23
CA GLY A 137 11.77 7.32 -3.05
C GLY A 137 13.22 7.64 -2.69
N VAL A 138 14.11 6.65 -2.70
CA VAL A 138 15.56 6.85 -2.44
C VAL A 138 16.21 7.69 -3.54
N ALA A 139 15.90 7.41 -4.82
CA ALA A 139 16.44 8.17 -5.96
C ALA A 139 16.04 9.66 -5.94
N HIS A 140 14.89 9.99 -5.35
CA HIS A 140 14.39 11.36 -5.21
C HIS A 140 14.61 11.96 -3.81
N GLY A 141 15.68 11.56 -3.11
CA GLY A 141 16.07 12.14 -1.82
C GLY A 141 15.11 11.81 -0.67
N PHE A 142 14.62 10.58 -0.61
CA PHE A 142 13.65 10.06 0.38
C PHE A 142 12.25 10.70 0.29
N HIS A 143 11.89 11.24 -0.89
CA HIS A 143 10.53 11.67 -1.17
C HIS A 143 9.74 10.52 -1.80
N PHE A 144 8.88 9.89 -1.00
CA PHE A 144 8.01 8.79 -1.42
C PHE A 144 6.70 9.36 -1.97
N THR A 145 6.62 9.56 -3.28
CA THR A 145 5.45 10.13 -3.98
C THR A 145 4.52 9.07 -4.54
N GLU A 146 5.00 7.83 -4.69
CA GLU A 146 4.21 6.71 -5.20
C GLU A 146 3.63 5.87 -4.06
N GLY A 147 2.35 5.53 -4.17
CA GLY A 147 1.70 4.55 -3.32
C GLY A 147 2.06 3.12 -3.74
N ALA A 148 2.24 2.24 -2.75
CA ALA A 148 2.45 0.80 -2.97
C ALA A 148 1.39 -0.04 -2.24
N SER A 149 0.29 0.59 -1.78
CA SER A 149 -0.82 -0.10 -1.12
C SER A 149 -1.74 -0.71 -2.17
N THR A 150 -2.06 -1.99 -2.03
CA THR A 150 -2.99 -2.69 -2.92
C THR A 150 -4.45 -2.29 -2.64
N LEU A 151 -5.35 -2.59 -3.58
CA LEU A 151 -6.80 -2.42 -3.39
C LEU A 151 -7.31 -3.18 -2.16
N THR A 152 -6.81 -4.40 -1.94
CA THR A 152 -7.14 -5.22 -0.78
C THR A 152 -6.71 -4.55 0.53
N GLN A 153 -5.50 -3.99 0.60
CA GLN A 153 -5.03 -3.25 1.77
C GLN A 153 -5.85 -1.99 2.03
N GLN A 154 -6.25 -1.27 0.97
CA GLN A 154 -7.11 -0.10 1.09
C GLN A 154 -8.50 -0.47 1.59
N LEU A 155 -9.08 -1.56 1.10
CA LEU A 155 -10.37 -2.10 1.56
C LEU A 155 -10.32 -2.43 3.05
N ILE A 156 -9.30 -3.17 3.49
CA ILE A 156 -9.08 -3.51 4.90
C ILE A 156 -8.92 -2.24 5.74
N LYS A 157 -8.09 -1.30 5.31
CA LYS A 157 -7.91 -0.03 6.01
C LYS A 157 -9.25 0.68 6.27
N ASN A 158 -10.10 0.76 5.26
CA ASN A 158 -11.33 1.53 5.32
C ASN A 158 -12.40 0.87 6.20
N ASN A 159 -12.45 -0.46 6.26
CA ASN A 159 -13.51 -1.20 6.98
C ASN A 159 -13.06 -1.70 8.37
N VAL A 160 -11.78 -2.02 8.55
CA VAL A 160 -11.26 -2.58 9.80
C VAL A 160 -10.62 -1.52 10.71
N PHE A 161 -10.06 -0.45 10.12
CA PHE A 161 -9.32 0.58 10.85
C PHE A 161 -9.93 1.99 10.65
N PRO A 162 -11.20 2.24 11.04
CA PRO A 162 -11.89 3.50 10.71
C PRO A 162 -11.22 4.76 11.29
N ASN A 163 -10.47 4.64 12.38
CA ASN A 163 -9.83 5.76 13.08
C ASN A 163 -8.42 6.10 12.56
N PHE A 164 -8.03 5.62 11.38
CA PHE A 164 -6.67 5.81 10.83
C PHE A 164 -6.27 7.27 10.58
N ILE A 165 -7.22 8.21 10.60
CA ILE A 165 -6.96 9.64 10.35
C ILE A 165 -6.16 10.28 11.49
N ASN A 166 -6.37 9.84 12.73
CA ASN A 166 -5.78 10.42 13.95
C ASN A 166 -4.58 9.62 14.48
N GLU A 167 -3.97 8.77 13.67
CA GLU A 167 -2.88 7.90 14.09
C GLU A 167 -1.54 8.61 14.23
N SER A 168 -0.81 8.27 15.27
CA SER A 168 0.63 8.55 15.40
C SER A 168 1.43 7.80 14.32
N ARG A 169 2.69 8.21 14.08
CA ARG A 169 3.59 7.49 13.14
C ARG A 169 3.77 6.02 13.51
N TYR A 170 3.84 5.72 14.79
CA TYR A 170 4.03 4.36 15.29
C TYR A 170 2.80 3.49 15.01
N GLN A 171 1.60 3.96 15.35
CA GLN A 171 0.34 3.29 15.05
C GLN A 171 0.14 3.04 13.55
N ARG A 172 0.58 3.99 12.70
CA ARG A 172 0.54 3.83 11.25
C ARG A 172 1.42 2.68 10.76
N ILE A 173 2.62 2.49 11.36
CA ILE A 173 3.50 1.37 11.01
C ILE A 173 2.85 0.06 11.43
N GLU A 174 2.31 -0.02 12.65
CA GLU A 174 1.61 -1.21 13.14
C GLU A 174 0.43 -1.57 12.23
N ARG A 175 -0.45 -0.61 11.97
CA ARG A 175 -1.57 -0.81 11.03
C ARG A 175 -1.10 -1.27 9.65
N LYS A 176 -0.03 -0.71 9.11
CA LYS A 176 0.50 -1.14 7.80
C LYS A 176 0.99 -2.60 7.80
N ILE A 177 1.56 -3.07 8.90
CA ILE A 177 1.92 -4.49 9.07
C ILE A 177 0.64 -5.34 9.13
N GLN A 178 -0.35 -4.92 9.91
CA GLN A 178 -1.63 -5.59 10.05
C GLN A 178 -2.41 -5.64 8.73
N GLU A 179 -2.47 -4.53 7.97
CA GLU A 179 -3.09 -4.48 6.64
C GLU A 179 -2.48 -5.52 5.69
N GLN A 180 -1.15 -5.63 5.65
CA GLN A 180 -0.46 -6.59 4.80
C GLN A 180 -0.75 -8.04 5.22
N TYR A 181 -0.72 -8.31 6.52
CA TYR A 181 -1.04 -9.64 7.04
C TYR A 181 -2.49 -10.04 6.73
N LEU A 182 -3.45 -9.15 6.99
CA LEU A 182 -4.85 -9.37 6.68
C LEU A 182 -5.11 -9.49 5.19
N ALA A 183 -4.43 -8.71 4.34
CA ALA A 183 -4.57 -8.82 2.89
C ALA A 183 -4.19 -10.20 2.36
N LEU A 184 -3.11 -10.80 2.88
CA LEU A 184 -2.72 -12.17 2.55
C LEU A 184 -3.75 -13.22 3.01
N LYS A 185 -4.45 -12.96 4.12
CA LYS A 185 -5.51 -13.84 4.64
C LYS A 185 -6.78 -13.72 3.80
N ILE A 186 -7.24 -12.50 3.57
CA ILE A 186 -8.46 -12.20 2.84
C ILE A 186 -8.41 -12.68 1.38
N GLU A 187 -7.28 -12.53 0.69
CA GLU A 187 -7.14 -13.01 -0.68
C GLU A 187 -7.08 -14.54 -0.83
N LYS A 188 -7.06 -15.28 0.28
CA LYS A 188 -7.30 -16.73 0.27
C LYS A 188 -8.78 -17.09 0.41
N GLU A 189 -9.58 -16.19 0.95
CA GLU A 189 -10.99 -16.39 1.26
C GLU A 189 -11.93 -15.78 0.21
N MET A 190 -11.48 -14.74 -0.50
CA MET A 190 -12.25 -13.97 -1.49
C MET A 190 -11.58 -13.96 -2.85
N SER A 191 -12.39 -14.03 -3.88
CA SER A 191 -11.95 -13.81 -5.27
C SER A 191 -11.61 -12.34 -5.54
N LYS A 192 -10.88 -12.08 -6.62
CA LYS A 192 -10.54 -10.71 -7.04
C LYS A 192 -11.78 -9.89 -7.37
N GLU A 193 -12.81 -10.50 -7.93
CA GLU A 193 -14.09 -9.86 -8.22
C GLU A 193 -14.83 -9.46 -6.93
N GLU A 194 -14.90 -10.35 -5.91
CA GLU A 194 -15.50 -10.04 -4.61
C GLU A 194 -14.76 -8.92 -3.89
N ILE A 195 -13.43 -8.87 -3.97
CA ILE A 195 -12.62 -7.78 -3.40
C ILE A 195 -12.91 -6.46 -4.12
N LEU A 196 -12.99 -6.47 -5.46
CA LEU A 196 -13.34 -5.28 -6.24
C LEU A 196 -14.78 -4.82 -5.96
N GLU A 197 -15.73 -5.75 -5.85
CA GLU A 197 -17.10 -5.43 -5.47
C GLU A 197 -17.16 -4.73 -4.12
N ALA A 198 -16.51 -5.31 -3.11
CA ALA A 198 -16.44 -4.71 -1.78
C ALA A 198 -15.76 -3.34 -1.80
N TYR A 199 -14.65 -3.19 -2.54
CA TYR A 199 -13.93 -1.93 -2.69
C TYR A 199 -14.80 -0.85 -3.35
N MET A 200 -15.44 -1.17 -4.48
CA MET A 200 -16.31 -0.26 -5.22
C MET A 200 -17.52 0.21 -4.41
N ASN A 201 -17.97 -0.61 -3.46
CA ASN A 201 -19.06 -0.25 -2.55
C ASN A 201 -18.59 0.45 -1.27
N THR A 202 -17.27 0.47 -0.97
CA THR A 202 -16.72 1.04 0.27
C THR A 202 -16.12 2.43 0.08
N ILE A 203 -15.43 2.65 -1.05
CA ILE A 203 -14.52 3.79 -1.21
C ILE A 203 -15.23 5.14 -1.07
N ASN A 204 -14.59 6.08 -0.36
CA ASN A 204 -15.03 7.46 -0.27
C ASN A 204 -14.65 8.22 -1.56
N LEU A 205 -15.66 8.72 -2.25
CA LEU A 205 -15.55 9.41 -3.54
C LEU A 205 -15.89 10.91 -3.44
N GLY A 206 -15.81 11.46 -2.23
CA GLY A 206 -16.07 12.89 -1.99
C GLY A 206 -17.56 13.26 -2.01
N GLN A 207 -17.89 14.48 -1.61
CA GLN A 207 -19.27 14.99 -1.55
C GLN A 207 -20.24 14.09 -0.76
N GLY A 208 -19.73 13.37 0.25
CA GLY A 208 -20.52 12.40 1.02
C GLY A 208 -20.86 11.12 0.26
N CYS A 209 -20.27 10.86 -0.91
CA CYS A 209 -20.52 9.65 -1.68
C CYS A 209 -19.66 8.51 -1.17
N LEU A 210 -20.27 7.47 -0.63
CA LEU A 210 -19.64 6.21 -0.29
C LEU A 210 -20.05 5.16 -1.32
N GLY A 211 -19.05 4.66 -2.06
CA GLY A 211 -19.23 3.71 -3.16
C GLY A 211 -19.65 4.34 -4.50
N VAL A 212 -19.49 3.52 -5.54
CA VAL A 212 -19.60 3.96 -6.94
C VAL A 212 -21.02 4.34 -7.35
N GLN A 213 -22.05 3.68 -6.80
CA GLN A 213 -23.44 3.98 -7.16
C GLN A 213 -23.82 5.40 -6.74
N THR A 214 -23.49 5.80 -5.52
CA THR A 214 -23.78 7.15 -5.02
C THR A 214 -22.96 8.20 -5.78
N ALA A 215 -21.72 7.90 -6.15
CA ALA A 215 -20.89 8.76 -6.98
C ALA A 215 -21.44 8.90 -8.41
N ALA A 216 -21.90 7.81 -9.03
CA ALA A 216 -22.52 7.81 -10.36
C ALA A 216 -23.77 8.70 -10.40
N GLN A 217 -24.63 8.58 -9.40
CA GLN A 217 -25.81 9.43 -9.26
C GLN A 217 -25.44 10.89 -8.99
N ARG A 218 -24.49 11.13 -8.09
CA ARG A 218 -24.10 12.48 -7.68
C ARG A 218 -23.44 13.28 -8.81
N TYR A 219 -22.52 12.63 -9.56
CA TYR A 219 -21.71 13.34 -10.56
C TYR A 219 -22.30 13.29 -11.97
N PHE A 220 -23.07 12.26 -12.29
CA PHE A 220 -23.55 12.00 -13.65
C PHE A 220 -25.06 11.78 -13.76
N ASN A 221 -25.78 11.71 -12.65
CA ASN A 221 -27.21 11.37 -12.59
C ASN A 221 -27.53 10.07 -13.37
N LYS A 222 -26.66 9.04 -13.17
CA LYS A 222 -26.73 7.73 -13.83
C LYS A 222 -26.67 6.59 -12.81
N ASP A 223 -27.11 5.43 -13.24
CA ASP A 223 -26.81 4.17 -12.53
C ASP A 223 -25.33 3.79 -12.77
N ALA A 224 -24.69 3.14 -11.79
CA ALA A 224 -23.30 2.72 -11.91
C ALA A 224 -23.04 1.79 -13.10
N LYS A 225 -24.04 1.05 -13.55
CA LYS A 225 -23.98 0.17 -14.71
C LYS A 225 -23.84 0.94 -16.03
N ASP A 226 -24.42 2.14 -16.10
CA ASP A 226 -24.51 2.95 -17.32
C ASP A 226 -23.35 3.94 -17.49
N LEU A 227 -22.38 3.88 -16.59
CA LEU A 227 -21.17 4.71 -16.68
C LEU A 227 -20.32 4.33 -17.89
N THR A 228 -19.97 5.34 -18.66
CA THR A 228 -19.00 5.22 -19.77
C THR A 228 -17.58 5.10 -19.24
N LEU A 229 -16.64 4.68 -20.09
CA LEU A 229 -15.21 4.61 -19.75
C LEU A 229 -14.68 5.93 -19.18
N SER A 230 -15.02 7.06 -19.79
CA SER A 230 -14.56 8.38 -19.35
C SER A 230 -15.12 8.77 -17.98
N GLU A 231 -16.39 8.46 -17.71
CA GLU A 231 -17.04 8.73 -16.42
C GLU A 231 -16.46 7.83 -15.32
N CYS A 232 -16.18 6.55 -15.62
CA CYS A 232 -15.44 5.66 -14.70
C CYS A 232 -14.06 6.20 -14.36
N ALA A 233 -13.34 6.72 -15.34
CA ALA A 233 -12.02 7.30 -15.12
C ALA A 233 -12.08 8.60 -14.29
N VAL A 234 -13.14 9.43 -14.44
CA VAL A 234 -13.39 10.60 -13.56
C VAL A 234 -13.62 10.17 -12.12
N ILE A 235 -14.44 9.14 -11.88
CA ILE A 235 -14.70 8.61 -10.54
C ILE A 235 -13.42 8.01 -9.92
N ALA A 236 -12.71 7.19 -10.68
CA ALA A 236 -11.46 6.57 -10.21
C ALA A 236 -10.39 7.61 -9.88
N ALA A 237 -10.37 8.74 -10.57
CA ALA A 237 -9.42 9.83 -10.29
C ALA A 237 -9.61 10.47 -8.90
N ILE A 238 -10.75 10.31 -8.25
CA ILE A 238 -11.06 10.93 -6.94
C ILE A 238 -10.29 10.25 -5.79
N THR A 239 -10.02 8.96 -5.88
CA THR A 239 -9.61 8.08 -4.76
C THR A 239 -8.45 8.58 -3.92
N GLN A 240 -7.41 9.12 -4.53
CA GLN A 240 -6.20 9.56 -3.82
C GLN A 240 -6.43 10.73 -2.88
N SER A 241 -7.33 11.66 -3.25
CA SER A 241 -7.63 12.85 -2.47
C SER A 241 -9.04 13.36 -2.78
N PRO A 242 -10.08 12.81 -2.11
CA PRO A 242 -11.48 13.11 -2.42
C PRO A 242 -11.85 14.60 -2.37
N SER A 243 -11.10 15.41 -1.64
CA SER A 243 -11.31 16.87 -1.57
C SER A 243 -10.62 17.60 -2.74
N ASN A 244 -9.37 17.24 -3.08
CA ASN A 244 -8.56 17.96 -4.06
C ASN A 244 -8.70 17.44 -5.50
N LEU A 245 -9.29 16.26 -5.66
CA LEU A 245 -9.51 15.60 -6.96
C LEU A 245 -11.01 15.44 -7.28
N ASN A 246 -11.85 16.20 -6.61
CA ASN A 246 -13.27 16.18 -6.82
C ASN A 246 -13.64 16.85 -8.16
N PRO A 247 -14.45 16.23 -9.04
CA PRO A 247 -14.75 16.79 -10.34
C PRO A 247 -15.60 18.07 -10.28
N VAL A 248 -16.29 18.33 -9.17
CA VAL A 248 -17.11 19.54 -8.98
C VAL A 248 -16.28 20.70 -8.43
N SER A 249 -15.51 20.45 -7.35
CA SER A 249 -14.74 21.50 -6.68
C SER A 249 -13.34 21.72 -7.27
N SER A 250 -12.79 20.75 -7.98
CA SER A 250 -11.43 20.79 -8.54
C SER A 250 -11.37 20.09 -9.91
N PRO A 251 -12.15 20.54 -10.91
CA PRO A 251 -12.32 19.84 -12.19
C PRO A 251 -11.01 19.68 -12.95
N GLU A 252 -10.12 20.67 -12.93
CA GLU A 252 -8.83 20.61 -13.62
C GLU A 252 -7.89 19.54 -13.02
N ASN A 253 -7.85 19.43 -11.69
CA ASN A 253 -7.03 18.43 -11.02
C ASN A 253 -7.56 17.01 -11.29
N ASN A 254 -8.90 16.86 -11.24
CA ASN A 254 -9.53 15.60 -11.61
C ASN A 254 -9.21 15.23 -13.06
N ALA A 255 -9.37 16.16 -14.01
CA ALA A 255 -9.07 15.94 -15.42
C ALA A 255 -7.63 15.48 -15.65
N LYS A 256 -6.65 16.13 -15.01
CA LYS A 256 -5.24 15.72 -15.10
C LYS A 256 -5.01 14.29 -14.60
N ARG A 257 -5.70 13.89 -13.52
CA ARG A 257 -5.58 12.53 -12.99
C ARG A 257 -6.37 11.51 -13.81
N ARG A 258 -7.54 11.88 -14.34
CA ARG A 258 -8.32 11.06 -15.28
C ARG A 258 -7.47 10.62 -16.47
N GLU A 259 -6.67 11.52 -17.07
CA GLU A 259 -5.77 11.18 -18.17
C GLU A 259 -4.71 10.12 -17.77
N LYS A 260 -4.38 10.02 -16.48
CA LYS A 260 -3.50 8.93 -16.00
C LYS A 260 -4.23 7.60 -15.88
N VAL A 261 -5.53 7.62 -15.58
CA VAL A 261 -6.37 6.42 -15.53
C VAL A 261 -6.55 5.81 -16.92
N LEU A 262 -6.64 6.67 -17.96
CA LEU A 262 -6.91 6.29 -19.34
C LEU A 262 -5.66 5.86 -20.13
N LYS A 263 -4.46 6.03 -19.60
CA LYS A 263 -3.18 5.59 -20.21
C LYS A 263 -2.80 4.18 -19.82
#